data_9fdebacf3dd0d7ed81f3ece1c3e4b527
#
_entry.id   9fdebacf3dd0d7ed81f3ece1c3e4b527
#
_cell.length_a   1.000
_cell.length_b   1.000
_cell.length_c   1.000
_cell.angle_alpha   90.00
_cell.angle_beta   90.00
_cell.angle_gamma   90.00
#
_symmetry.space_group_name_H-M   'P 1'
#
loop_
_entity.id
_entity.type
_entity.pdbx_description
1 polymer ?
#
loop_
_entity_poly.entity_id
_entity_poly.type
_entity_poly.pdbx_seq_one_letter_code
_entity_poly.pdbx_strand_id
1 'polypeptide(L)'
;AVKDRKLIINEEEAKTVRMVFERFVELGSILRVARELSAKGLKSRRGYEFDKGAVYKILKNRIYIGDAVHKGVAYPGEHQPIIARELWDRAHAVLQSNPHERRSRNTTRQPALLKGLIFTQSGVPMTPHFVSKKGGRLYRYYVSTDIIRDRERRDESGPERLPAGVVEEAVIAETRRLL
;
A
#
# COMPACT_ATOMS: atom_id res chain seq x y z
N ALA A 1 13.24 17.59 16.95
CA ALA A 1 12.83 18.64 17.89
C ALA A 1 13.35 20.00 17.41
N VAL A 2 12.75 21.11 17.88
CA VAL A 2 13.21 22.47 17.59
C VAL A 2 13.68 23.09 18.92
N LYS A 3 14.91 23.62 18.95
CA LYS A 3 15.47 24.37 20.06
C LYS A 3 16.24 25.55 19.48
N ASP A 4 16.03 26.73 20.03
CA ASP A 4 16.70 27.97 19.60
C ASP A 4 16.62 28.21 18.07
N ARG A 5 15.42 27.96 17.48
CA ARG A 5 15.13 28.03 16.02
C ARG A 5 15.93 27.05 15.17
N LYS A 6 16.65 26.08 15.77
CA LYS A 6 17.39 25.03 15.05
C LYS A 6 16.72 23.69 15.20
N LEU A 7 16.80 22.87 14.14
CA LEU A 7 16.34 21.48 14.19
C LEU A 7 17.38 20.63 14.91
N ILE A 8 16.98 19.96 15.98
CA ILE A 8 17.82 19.01 16.73
C ILE A 8 17.27 17.60 16.55
N ILE A 9 18.17 16.63 16.42
CA ILE A 9 17.82 15.23 16.35
C ILE A 9 17.25 14.78 17.72
N ASN A 10 16.11 14.11 17.66
CA ASN A 10 15.60 13.31 18.78
C ASN A 10 16.01 11.86 18.51
N GLU A 11 16.95 11.33 19.27
CA GLU A 11 17.54 10.01 19.01
C GLU A 11 16.53 8.87 19.08
N GLU A 12 15.51 8.93 19.93
CA GLU A 12 14.47 7.92 20.00
C GLU A 12 13.64 7.87 18.71
N GLU A 13 13.22 9.03 18.22
CA GLU A 13 12.48 9.12 16.95
C GLU A 13 13.42 8.81 15.76
N ALA A 14 14.69 9.20 15.83
CA ALA A 14 15.68 8.93 14.78
C ALA A 14 15.96 7.45 14.60
N LYS A 15 16.00 6.65 15.67
CA LYS A 15 16.11 5.18 15.60
C LYS A 15 14.97 4.58 14.77
N THR A 16 13.74 5.04 15.00
CA THR A 16 12.58 4.57 14.23
C THR A 16 12.69 4.97 12.76
N VAL A 17 13.15 6.19 12.45
CA VAL A 17 13.33 6.64 11.07
C VAL A 17 14.40 5.80 10.36
N ARG A 18 15.56 5.56 10.99
CA ARG A 18 16.62 4.69 10.42
C ARG A 18 16.08 3.28 10.14
N MET A 19 15.39 2.68 11.10
CA MET A 19 14.76 1.37 10.95
C MET A 19 13.79 1.33 9.76
N VAL A 20 12.96 2.36 9.57
CA VAL A 20 12.03 2.44 8.43
C VAL A 20 12.78 2.36 7.10
N PHE A 21 13.87 3.11 6.93
CA PHE A 21 14.64 3.11 5.70
C PHE A 21 15.37 1.77 5.47
N GLU A 22 16.03 1.23 6.49
CA GLU A 22 16.74 -0.05 6.41
C GLU A 22 15.77 -1.19 6.06
N ARG A 23 14.68 -1.32 6.81
CA ARG A 23 13.68 -2.37 6.57
C ARG A 23 12.98 -2.20 5.22
N PHE A 24 12.80 -0.95 4.77
CA PHE A 24 12.20 -0.73 3.46
C PHE A 24 13.13 -1.17 2.31
N VAL A 25 14.43 -0.92 2.41
CA VAL A 25 15.41 -1.41 1.41
C VAL A 25 15.44 -2.94 1.37
N GLU A 26 15.34 -3.60 2.53
CA GLU A 26 15.35 -5.07 2.61
C GLU A 26 14.03 -5.70 2.12
N LEU A 27 12.89 -5.16 2.55
CA LEU A 27 11.58 -5.77 2.30
C LEU A 27 10.94 -5.36 0.96
N GLY A 28 11.36 -4.23 0.39
CA GLY A 28 10.79 -3.65 -0.83
C GLY A 28 9.28 -3.29 -0.73
N SER A 29 8.71 -3.26 0.46
CA SER A 29 7.27 -3.10 0.65
C SER A 29 6.93 -2.22 1.85
N ILE A 30 6.32 -1.06 1.57
CA ILE A 30 5.86 -0.12 2.59
C ILE A 30 4.86 -0.77 3.56
N LEU A 31 3.97 -1.62 3.03
CA LEU A 31 2.97 -2.29 3.86
C LEU A 31 3.59 -3.28 4.85
N ARG A 32 4.63 -4.02 4.41
CA ARG A 32 5.37 -4.94 5.29
C ARG A 32 6.10 -4.18 6.39
N VAL A 33 6.73 -3.06 6.06
CA VAL A 33 7.37 -2.18 7.06
C VAL A 33 6.35 -1.67 8.07
N ALA A 34 5.20 -1.17 7.62
CA ALA A 34 4.15 -0.68 8.52
C ALA A 34 3.67 -1.78 9.49
N ARG A 35 3.44 -2.99 8.99
CA ARG A 35 3.05 -4.15 9.82
C ARG A 35 4.14 -4.54 10.84
N GLU A 36 5.41 -4.50 10.44
CA GLU A 36 6.52 -4.80 11.34
C GLU A 36 6.64 -3.77 12.47
N LEU A 37 6.47 -2.48 12.16
CA LEU A 37 6.46 -1.41 13.16
C LEU A 37 5.30 -1.57 14.15
N SER A 38 4.10 -1.89 13.64
CA SER A 38 2.92 -2.17 14.47
C SER A 38 3.12 -3.39 15.36
N ALA A 39 3.66 -4.49 14.82
CA ALA A 39 3.97 -5.70 15.59
C ALA A 39 5.01 -5.47 16.70
N LYS A 40 5.94 -4.52 16.51
CA LYS A 40 6.89 -4.07 17.53
C LYS A 40 6.30 -3.05 18.51
N GLY A 41 5.02 -2.71 18.38
CA GLY A 41 4.34 -1.73 19.25
C GLY A 41 4.85 -0.29 19.09
N LEU A 42 5.59 -0.01 18.00
CA LEU A 42 6.12 1.32 17.76
C LEU A 42 5.00 2.26 17.31
N LYS A 43 4.94 3.43 17.95
CA LYS A 43 3.93 4.47 17.67
C LYS A 43 4.59 5.77 17.27
N SER A 44 3.86 6.56 16.49
CA SER A 44 4.26 7.93 16.16
C SER A 44 4.26 8.82 17.41
N ARG A 45 4.89 10.00 17.33
CA ARG A 45 4.89 11.00 18.42
C ARG A 45 3.47 11.33 18.94
N ARG A 46 2.45 11.19 18.12
CA ARG A 46 1.03 11.42 18.49
C ARG A 46 0.33 10.17 19.04
N GLY A 47 1.05 9.07 19.24
CA GLY A 47 0.49 7.81 19.75
C GLY A 47 -0.21 6.94 18.70
N TYR A 48 -0.22 7.33 17.42
CA TYR A 48 -0.83 6.55 16.35
C TYR A 48 0.11 5.47 15.82
N GLU A 49 -0.45 4.36 15.39
CA GLU A 49 0.28 3.32 14.65
C GLU A 49 0.78 3.83 13.29
N PHE A 50 1.88 3.23 12.82
CA PHE A 50 2.41 3.54 11.51
C PHE A 50 1.63 2.80 10.43
N ASP A 51 0.77 3.52 9.71
CA ASP A 51 0.11 3.03 8.52
C ASP A 51 1.02 3.18 7.27
N LYS A 52 0.53 2.67 6.13
CA LYS A 52 1.22 2.80 4.84
C LYS A 52 1.50 4.27 4.48
N GLY A 53 0.57 5.17 4.79
CA GLY A 53 0.70 6.61 4.48
C GLY A 53 1.77 7.27 5.32
N ALA A 54 1.85 6.93 6.62
CA ALA A 54 2.86 7.44 7.52
C ALA A 54 4.27 7.00 7.10
N VAL A 55 4.46 5.70 6.81
CA VAL A 55 5.75 5.18 6.32
C VAL A 55 6.15 5.83 5.00
N TYR A 56 5.21 6.00 4.05
CA TYR A 56 5.50 6.68 2.79
C TYR A 56 5.94 8.14 2.97
N LYS A 57 5.31 8.88 3.89
CA LYS A 57 5.70 10.25 4.23
C LYS A 57 7.12 10.30 4.82
N ILE A 58 7.47 9.34 5.70
CA ILE A 58 8.82 9.22 6.24
C ILE A 58 9.83 9.02 5.12
N LEU A 59 9.60 8.05 4.22
CA LEU A 59 10.51 7.75 3.12
C LEU A 59 10.70 8.89 2.12
N LYS A 60 9.75 9.83 2.02
CA LYS A 60 9.85 11.00 1.12
C LYS A 60 10.34 12.28 1.79
N ASN A 61 10.53 12.29 3.10
CA ASN A 61 10.87 13.50 3.81
C ASN A 61 12.38 13.81 3.76
N ARG A 62 12.75 14.75 2.90
CA ARG A 62 14.13 15.17 2.65
C ARG A 62 14.84 15.81 3.86
N ILE A 63 14.10 16.22 4.88
CA ILE A 63 14.69 16.72 6.13
C ILE A 63 15.61 15.67 6.76
N TYR A 64 15.33 14.38 6.59
CA TYR A 64 16.14 13.30 7.17
C TYR A 64 17.53 13.16 6.54
N ILE A 65 17.77 13.73 5.36
CA ILE A 65 19.09 13.77 4.70
C ILE A 65 19.78 15.14 4.82
N GLY A 66 19.25 16.01 5.68
CA GLY A 66 19.82 17.33 5.89
C GLY A 66 19.31 18.42 4.94
N ASP A 67 18.32 18.14 4.10
CA ASP A 67 17.76 19.14 3.19
C ASP A 67 16.63 19.94 3.85
N ALA A 68 16.58 21.25 3.57
CA ALA A 68 15.42 22.11 3.82
C ALA A 68 14.58 22.24 2.56
N VAL A 69 13.26 22.08 2.67
CA VAL A 69 12.35 22.19 1.52
C VAL A 69 11.50 23.45 1.64
N HIS A 70 11.59 24.33 0.64
CA HIS A 70 10.77 25.52 0.54
C HIS A 70 10.08 25.58 -0.84
N LYS A 71 8.75 25.73 -0.85
CA LYS A 71 7.93 25.78 -2.09
C LYS A 71 8.22 24.63 -3.07
N GLY A 72 8.49 23.41 -2.56
CA GLY A 72 8.80 22.25 -3.37
C GLY A 72 10.24 22.13 -3.86
N VAL A 73 11.09 23.14 -3.61
CA VAL A 73 12.51 23.11 -3.94
C VAL A 73 13.32 22.73 -2.68
N ALA A 74 14.27 21.82 -2.86
CA ALA A 74 15.15 21.38 -1.79
C ALA A 74 16.46 22.18 -1.81
N TYR A 75 16.87 22.61 -0.65
CA TYR A 75 18.12 23.34 -0.39
C TYR A 75 18.93 22.62 0.68
N PRO A 76 20.26 22.73 0.70
CA PRO A 76 21.06 22.27 1.84
C PRO A 76 20.58 22.92 3.13
N GLY A 77 20.21 22.13 4.13
CA GLY A 77 19.79 22.61 5.43
C GLY A 77 20.99 22.76 6.39
N GLU A 78 20.78 23.49 7.49
CA GLU A 78 21.81 23.68 8.55
C GLU A 78 21.80 22.52 9.58
N HIS A 79 20.83 21.61 9.50
CA HIS A 79 20.67 20.53 10.47
C HIS A 79 21.41 19.26 10.05
N GLN A 80 21.81 18.49 11.04
CA GLN A 80 22.47 17.22 10.80
C GLN A 80 21.52 16.18 10.20
N PRO A 81 21.97 15.40 9.20
CA PRO A 81 21.17 14.32 8.61
C PRO A 81 21.00 13.16 9.61
N ILE A 82 19.81 12.55 9.60
CA ILE A 82 19.50 11.33 10.35
C ILE A 82 19.86 10.09 9.51
N ILE A 83 19.72 10.23 8.18
CA ILE A 83 19.91 9.17 7.19
C ILE A 83 21.09 9.53 6.29
N ALA A 84 21.99 8.57 6.05
CA ALA A 84 23.04 8.71 5.06
C ALA A 84 22.45 8.79 3.64
N ARG A 85 23.11 9.56 2.76
CA ARG A 85 22.65 9.78 1.38
C ARG A 85 22.53 8.47 0.60
N GLU A 86 23.46 7.55 0.79
CA GLU A 86 23.49 6.24 0.14
C GLU A 86 22.26 5.40 0.50
N LEU A 87 21.83 5.41 1.77
CA LEU A 87 20.64 4.68 2.22
C LEU A 87 19.37 5.31 1.65
N TRP A 88 19.32 6.64 1.58
CA TRP A 88 18.23 7.37 0.94
C TRP A 88 18.10 7.01 -0.54
N ASP A 89 19.19 7.06 -1.29
CA ASP A 89 19.19 6.80 -2.73
C ASP A 89 18.79 5.34 -3.01
N ARG A 90 19.27 4.38 -2.21
CA ARG A 90 18.83 2.97 -2.27
C ARG A 90 17.33 2.82 -2.03
N ALA A 91 16.79 3.47 -0.99
CA ALA A 91 15.37 3.42 -0.70
C ALA A 91 14.54 4.03 -1.85
N HIS A 92 15.00 5.11 -2.46
CA HIS A 92 14.32 5.75 -3.59
C HIS A 92 14.42 4.93 -4.87
N ALA A 93 15.54 4.23 -5.13
CA ALA A 93 15.64 3.27 -6.21
C ALA A 93 14.60 2.14 -6.06
N VAL A 94 14.42 1.62 -4.84
CA VAL A 94 13.37 0.62 -4.54
C VAL A 94 11.96 1.22 -4.74
N LEU A 95 11.72 2.47 -4.32
CA LEU A 95 10.43 3.15 -4.55
C LEU A 95 10.10 3.30 -6.04
N GLN A 96 11.09 3.65 -6.86
CA GLN A 96 10.94 3.81 -8.31
C GLN A 96 10.79 2.47 -9.03
N SER A 97 11.51 1.44 -8.61
CA SER A 97 11.42 0.09 -9.17
C SER A 97 10.14 -0.64 -8.77
N ASN A 98 9.39 -0.12 -7.80
CA ASN A 98 8.21 -0.78 -7.26
C ASN A 98 7.09 -0.82 -8.31
N PRO A 99 6.56 -2.01 -8.66
CA PRO A 99 5.72 -2.23 -9.84
C PRO A 99 4.29 -1.67 -9.73
N HIS A 100 4.04 -0.67 -8.90
CA HIS A 100 2.74 0.00 -8.87
C HIS A 100 2.40 0.64 -10.21
N GLU A 101 3.40 1.12 -10.95
CA GLU A 101 3.24 1.60 -12.33
C GLU A 101 2.96 0.46 -13.33
N ARG A 102 3.51 -0.74 -13.09
CA ARG A 102 3.25 -1.92 -13.95
C ARG A 102 1.80 -2.41 -13.80
N ARG A 103 1.15 -2.26 -12.64
CA ARG A 103 -0.26 -2.59 -12.47
C ARG A 103 -1.20 -1.62 -13.18
N SER A 104 -0.85 -0.36 -13.29
CA SER A 104 -1.64 0.62 -14.06
C SER A 104 -1.61 0.34 -15.57
N ARG A 105 -0.52 -0.25 -16.08
CA ARG A 105 -0.41 -0.66 -17.49
C ARG A 105 -1.06 -2.01 -17.79
N ASN A 106 -1.23 -2.87 -16.78
CA ASN A 106 -1.90 -4.18 -16.91
C ASN A 106 -3.36 -4.16 -16.43
N THR A 107 -4.04 -3.04 -16.48
CA THR A 107 -5.50 -3.01 -16.56
C THR A 107 -5.86 -3.57 -17.94
N THR A 108 -5.72 -4.89 -18.06
CA THR A 108 -6.26 -5.63 -19.18
C THR A 108 -7.72 -5.20 -19.30
N ARG A 109 -8.06 -4.62 -20.44
CA ARG A 109 -9.41 -4.14 -20.82
C ARG A 109 -10.41 -5.31 -20.92
N GLN A 110 -10.38 -6.26 -19.99
CA GLN A 110 -11.40 -7.28 -19.96
C GLN A 110 -12.57 -6.74 -19.15
N PRO A 111 -13.73 -6.56 -19.78
CA PRO A 111 -14.91 -6.05 -19.10
C PRO A 111 -15.29 -7.00 -17.98
N ALA A 112 -15.50 -6.48 -16.78
CA ALA A 112 -16.09 -7.18 -15.65
C ALA A 112 -17.51 -6.64 -15.50
N LEU A 113 -18.50 -7.39 -15.98
CA LEU A 113 -19.89 -6.96 -16.14
C LEU A 113 -20.50 -6.45 -14.83
N LEU A 114 -20.21 -7.13 -13.72
CA LEU A 114 -20.79 -6.82 -12.40
C LEU A 114 -19.88 -5.96 -11.52
N LYS A 115 -18.90 -5.27 -12.10
CA LYS A 115 -18.03 -4.36 -11.34
C LYS A 115 -18.86 -3.24 -10.70
N GLY A 116 -18.80 -3.13 -9.36
CA GLY A 116 -19.56 -2.15 -8.59
C GLY A 116 -21.02 -2.50 -8.33
N LEU A 117 -21.51 -3.65 -8.82
CA LEU A 117 -22.89 -4.10 -8.68
C LEU A 117 -23.03 -5.33 -7.78
N ILE A 118 -21.91 -6.02 -7.46
CA ILE A 118 -21.92 -7.25 -6.67
C ILE A 118 -21.36 -7.02 -5.28
N PHE A 119 -22.06 -7.54 -4.27
CA PHE A 119 -21.75 -7.41 -2.85
C PHE A 119 -21.86 -8.78 -2.17
N THR A 120 -21.17 -8.95 -1.04
CA THR A 120 -21.38 -10.10 -0.17
C THR A 120 -22.74 -9.99 0.54
N GLN A 121 -23.17 -11.06 1.22
CA GLN A 121 -24.39 -11.03 2.04
C GLN A 121 -24.32 -9.97 3.16
N SER A 122 -23.13 -9.67 3.67
CA SER A 122 -22.87 -8.61 4.66
C SER A 122 -22.78 -7.20 4.06
N GLY A 123 -23.02 -7.03 2.74
CA GLY A 123 -22.98 -5.72 2.07
C GLY A 123 -21.58 -5.24 1.68
N VAL A 124 -20.55 -6.09 1.84
CA VAL A 124 -19.19 -5.73 1.43
C VAL A 124 -19.06 -5.79 -0.09
N PRO A 125 -18.55 -4.74 -0.76
CA PRO A 125 -18.39 -4.75 -2.21
C PRO A 125 -17.37 -5.78 -2.68
N MET A 126 -17.68 -6.45 -3.78
CA MET A 126 -16.77 -7.38 -4.44
C MET A 126 -16.12 -6.73 -5.67
N THR A 127 -14.84 -6.99 -5.85
CA THR A 127 -14.06 -6.41 -6.95
C THR A 127 -13.52 -7.51 -7.87
N PRO A 128 -13.46 -7.27 -9.21
CA PRO A 128 -12.90 -8.24 -10.13
C PRO A 128 -11.41 -8.45 -9.87
N HIS A 129 -11.03 -9.72 -9.78
CA HIS A 129 -9.66 -10.17 -9.59
C HIS A 129 -9.27 -11.18 -10.67
N PHE A 130 -8.09 -11.01 -11.25
CA PHE A 130 -7.58 -11.83 -12.34
C PHE A 130 -6.42 -12.69 -11.86
N VAL A 131 -6.45 -13.99 -12.13
CA VAL A 131 -5.40 -14.94 -11.80
C VAL A 131 -4.92 -15.62 -13.07
N SER A 132 -3.63 -15.48 -13.37
CA SER A 132 -2.99 -16.25 -14.44
C SER A 132 -2.38 -17.52 -13.87
N LYS A 133 -2.72 -18.69 -14.43
CA LYS A 133 -2.05 -19.97 -14.11
C LYS A 133 -0.93 -20.26 -15.12
N LYS A 134 -0.04 -21.21 -14.75
CA LYS A 134 0.97 -21.75 -15.66
C LYS A 134 0.29 -22.19 -16.96
N GLY A 135 0.71 -21.63 -18.12
CA GLY A 135 0.07 -21.83 -19.42
C GLY A 135 -0.71 -20.62 -19.95
N GLY A 136 -0.65 -19.46 -19.27
CA GLY A 136 -1.22 -18.20 -19.76
C GLY A 136 -2.74 -18.08 -19.64
N ARG A 137 -3.44 -19.11 -19.15
CA ARG A 137 -4.89 -19.08 -18.97
C ARG A 137 -5.28 -18.13 -17.87
N LEU A 138 -6.13 -17.15 -18.19
CA LEU A 138 -6.59 -16.10 -17.28
C LEU A 138 -7.95 -16.50 -16.68
N TYR A 139 -8.02 -16.57 -15.37
CA TYR A 139 -9.25 -16.83 -14.63
C TYR A 139 -9.72 -15.54 -13.96
N ARG A 140 -11.03 -15.25 -14.09
CA ARG A 140 -11.67 -14.09 -13.49
C ARG A 140 -12.52 -14.51 -12.30
N TYR A 141 -12.41 -13.74 -11.22
CA TYR A 141 -13.21 -13.92 -10.01
C TYR A 141 -13.69 -12.56 -9.51
N TYR A 142 -14.83 -12.55 -8.83
CA TYR A 142 -15.20 -11.46 -7.93
C TYR A 142 -14.75 -11.84 -6.53
N VAL A 143 -14.02 -10.96 -5.87
CA VAL A 143 -13.41 -11.19 -4.55
C VAL A 143 -13.85 -10.06 -3.62
N SER A 144 -14.24 -10.40 -2.39
CA SER A 144 -14.56 -9.39 -1.37
C SER A 144 -13.39 -8.44 -1.14
N THR A 145 -13.69 -7.14 -1.02
CA THR A 145 -12.66 -6.13 -0.80
C THR A 145 -11.96 -6.28 0.55
N ASP A 146 -12.59 -6.90 1.54
CA ASP A 146 -12.01 -7.13 2.86
C ASP A 146 -10.89 -8.15 2.80
N ILE A 147 -11.05 -9.22 2.05
CA ILE A 147 -9.98 -10.22 1.84
C ILE A 147 -8.76 -9.63 1.11
N ILE A 148 -9.00 -8.66 0.22
CA ILE A 148 -7.91 -7.99 -0.49
C ILE A 148 -7.15 -7.04 0.45
N ARG A 149 -7.87 -6.39 1.38
CA ARG A 149 -7.31 -5.45 2.34
C ARG A 149 -6.65 -6.15 3.52
N ASP A 150 -7.31 -7.18 4.03
CA ASP A 150 -6.84 -7.95 5.18
C ASP A 150 -7.10 -9.44 4.96
N ARG A 151 -6.02 -10.20 4.70
CA ARG A 151 -6.11 -11.65 4.47
C ARG A 151 -6.50 -12.46 5.72
N GLU A 152 -6.43 -11.86 6.89
CA GLU A 152 -6.78 -12.50 8.16
C GLU A 152 -8.25 -12.29 8.53
N ARG A 153 -8.92 -11.31 7.93
CA ARG A 153 -10.35 -11.08 8.11
C ARG A 153 -11.14 -11.92 7.12
N ARG A 154 -11.52 -13.11 7.53
CA ARG A 154 -12.49 -13.93 6.80
C ARG A 154 -13.89 -13.51 7.23
N ASP A 155 -14.70 -13.09 6.26
CA ASP A 155 -16.13 -12.91 6.47
C ASP A 155 -16.77 -14.32 6.47
N GLU A 156 -17.26 -14.78 7.62
CA GLU A 156 -17.90 -16.09 7.78
C GLU A 156 -19.28 -16.17 7.09
N SER A 157 -19.78 -15.04 6.57
CA SER A 157 -21.16 -14.91 6.07
C SER A 157 -21.35 -15.20 4.58
N GLY A 158 -20.30 -15.62 3.83
CA GLY A 158 -20.50 -15.92 2.41
C GLY A 158 -19.23 -16.31 1.64
N PRO A 159 -19.37 -16.66 0.36
CA PRO A 159 -18.24 -17.06 -0.47
C PRO A 159 -17.30 -15.87 -0.71
N GLU A 160 -16.08 -16.02 -0.25
CA GLU A 160 -15.02 -15.00 -0.36
C GLU A 160 -14.61 -14.70 -1.81
N ARG A 161 -14.86 -15.66 -2.71
CA ARG A 161 -14.44 -15.61 -4.11
C ARG A 161 -15.45 -16.34 -4.99
N LEU A 162 -15.98 -15.62 -5.97
CA LEU A 162 -16.94 -16.14 -6.95
C LEU A 162 -16.32 -16.19 -8.35
N PRO A 163 -16.44 -17.30 -9.10
CA PRO A 163 -16.03 -17.34 -10.50
C PRO A 163 -16.85 -16.36 -11.33
N ALA A 164 -16.20 -15.40 -12.00
CA ALA A 164 -16.89 -14.32 -12.69
C ALA A 164 -17.81 -14.83 -13.82
N GLY A 165 -17.37 -15.83 -14.60
CA GLY A 165 -18.18 -16.38 -15.70
C GLY A 165 -19.51 -16.93 -15.22
N VAL A 166 -19.50 -17.77 -14.17
CA VAL A 166 -20.72 -18.40 -13.64
C VAL A 166 -21.73 -17.36 -13.14
N VAL A 167 -21.26 -16.35 -12.41
CA VAL A 167 -22.14 -15.31 -11.84
C VAL A 167 -22.66 -14.38 -12.93
N GLU A 168 -21.81 -14.00 -13.89
CA GLU A 168 -22.20 -13.15 -15.02
C GLU A 168 -23.25 -13.86 -15.90
N GLU A 169 -23.08 -15.14 -16.19
CA GLU A 169 -24.05 -15.96 -16.95
C GLU A 169 -25.40 -16.07 -16.22
N ALA A 170 -25.40 -16.31 -14.91
CA ALA A 170 -26.61 -16.38 -14.12
C ALA A 170 -27.40 -15.06 -14.15
N VAL A 171 -26.70 -13.91 -13.99
CA VAL A 171 -27.34 -12.60 -14.05
C VAL A 171 -27.89 -12.31 -15.45
N ILE A 172 -27.16 -12.63 -16.51
CA ILE A 172 -27.63 -12.46 -17.90
C ILE A 172 -28.88 -13.32 -18.16
N ALA A 173 -28.87 -14.59 -17.73
CA ALA A 173 -30.01 -15.48 -17.90
C ALA A 173 -31.26 -14.97 -17.20
N GLU A 174 -31.10 -14.48 -15.95
CA GLU A 174 -32.23 -13.92 -15.19
C GLU A 174 -32.74 -12.60 -15.78
N THR A 175 -31.83 -11.73 -16.22
CA THR A 175 -32.24 -10.49 -16.92
C THR A 175 -33.02 -10.77 -18.19
N ARG A 176 -32.61 -11.76 -18.98
CA ARG A 176 -33.34 -12.16 -20.20
C ARG A 176 -34.70 -12.77 -19.91
N ARG A 177 -34.88 -13.39 -18.73
CA ARG A 177 -36.19 -13.94 -18.32
C ARG A 177 -37.20 -12.86 -17.94
N LEU A 178 -36.67 -11.71 -17.45
CA LEU A 178 -37.51 -10.59 -16.97
C LEU A 178 -37.86 -9.58 -18.08
N LEU A 179 -37.19 -9.61 -19.22
CA LEU A 179 -37.46 -8.79 -20.41
C LEU A 179 -38.36 -9.55 -21.41
#